data_d8b2ef819c7d1c540e5f21dfe3af37c6
#
_entry.id   d8b2ef819c7d1c540e5f21dfe3af37c6
#
_cell.length_a   1.000
_cell.length_b   1.000
_cell.length_c   1.000
_cell.angle_alpha   90.00
_cell.angle_beta   90.00
_cell.angle_gamma   90.00
#
_symmetry.space_group_name_H-M   'P 1'
#
loop_
_entity.id
_entity.type
_entity.pdbx_description
1 polymer ?
#
loop_
_entity_poly.entity_id
_entity_poly.type
_entity_poly.pdbx_seq_one_letter_code
_entity_poly.pdbx_strand_id
1 'polypeptide(L)'
;MKKLLFLLLIVAACTPQNDQQKEIKGWEKQAQKVTIIRDNFGVPHIYGKTDADVVFGLMYAQCEDDFNRVEVNYINSMGRMAEVQGESSLFIDLRMQMYIDPVEVKKEYEQSPEWLKRLMDAYADGINYFLYTHPEVKPKLLTRFDPWM
;
A
#
# COMPACT_ATOMS: atom_id res chain seq x y z
N MET A 1 -30.24 35.37 42.07
CA MET A 1 -28.90 34.83 41.83
C MET A 1 -29.06 33.55 40.97
N LYS A 2 -28.95 33.67 39.65
CA LYS A 2 -29.13 32.53 38.72
C LYS A 2 -27.76 31.93 38.47
N LYS A 3 -27.55 30.68 38.93
CA LYS A 3 -26.34 29.90 38.62
C LYS A 3 -26.42 29.36 37.18
N LEU A 4 -25.64 29.91 36.30
CA LEU A 4 -25.47 29.44 34.92
C LEU A 4 -24.55 28.22 34.92
N LEU A 5 -25.12 27.03 34.72
CA LEU A 5 -24.41 25.76 34.63
C LEU A 5 -23.85 25.64 33.18
N PHE A 6 -22.56 25.87 33.00
CA PHE A 6 -21.88 25.71 31.74
C PHE A 6 -21.62 24.21 31.49
N LEU A 7 -22.47 23.58 30.67
CA LEU A 7 -22.32 22.19 30.25
C LEU A 7 -21.26 22.14 29.17
N LEU A 8 -20.04 21.74 29.56
CA LEU A 8 -18.91 21.55 28.62
C LEU A 8 -19.16 20.25 27.86
N LEU A 9 -19.67 20.33 26.62
CA LEU A 9 -19.76 19.22 25.68
C LEU A 9 -18.36 18.90 25.19
N ILE A 10 -17.72 17.85 25.74
CA ILE A 10 -16.50 17.26 25.18
C ILE A 10 -16.93 16.43 23.98
N VAL A 11 -16.85 17.02 22.80
CA VAL A 11 -16.91 16.28 21.55
C VAL A 11 -15.61 15.50 21.42
N ALA A 12 -15.63 14.21 21.74
CA ALA A 12 -14.56 13.29 21.41
C ALA A 12 -14.52 13.17 19.87
N ALA A 13 -13.71 14.00 19.23
CA ALA A 13 -13.40 13.86 17.84
C ALA A 13 -12.61 12.54 17.69
N CYS A 14 -13.22 11.49 17.13
CA CYS A 14 -12.52 10.35 16.59
C CYS A 14 -11.62 10.89 15.46
N THR A 15 -10.36 11.11 15.77
CA THR A 15 -9.41 11.66 14.83
C THR A 15 -8.92 10.54 13.91
N PRO A 16 -8.89 10.74 12.57
CA PRO A 16 -8.31 9.80 11.60
C PRO A 16 -6.82 9.49 11.87
N GLN A 17 -6.18 10.29 12.69
CA GLN A 17 -4.80 10.13 13.14
C GLN A 17 -4.56 8.83 13.95
N ASN A 18 -5.59 8.25 14.56
CA ASN A 18 -5.46 7.01 15.34
C ASN A 18 -5.33 5.77 14.44
N ASP A 19 -6.03 5.75 13.31
CA ASP A 19 -6.01 4.60 12.39
C ASP A 19 -4.71 4.52 11.61
N GLN A 20 -4.18 5.65 11.14
CA GLN A 20 -2.88 5.71 10.47
C GLN A 20 -1.74 5.28 11.39
N GLN A 21 -1.74 5.73 12.65
CA GLN A 21 -0.73 5.29 13.62
C GLN A 21 -0.82 3.79 13.94
N LYS A 22 -2.01 3.23 13.91
CA LYS A 22 -2.22 1.79 14.11
C LYS A 22 -1.66 0.99 12.93
N GLU A 23 -1.88 1.44 11.70
CA GLU A 23 -1.29 0.82 10.50
C GLU A 23 0.23 0.85 10.53
N ILE A 24 0.83 2.01 10.78
CA ILE A 24 2.29 2.18 10.88
C ILE A 24 2.88 1.21 11.91
N LYS A 25 2.29 1.11 13.08
CA LYS A 25 2.73 0.15 14.12
C LYS A 25 2.57 -1.31 13.65
N GLY A 26 1.57 -1.59 12.81
CA GLY A 26 1.40 -2.90 12.18
C GLY A 26 2.57 -3.22 11.24
N TRP A 27 2.91 -2.29 10.36
CA TRP A 27 4.04 -2.42 9.43
C TRP A 27 5.38 -2.56 10.15
N GLU A 28 5.64 -1.71 11.15
CA GLU A 28 6.86 -1.79 11.97
C GLU A 28 7.00 -3.16 12.66
N LYS A 29 5.90 -3.68 13.20
CA LYS A 29 5.87 -5.01 13.83
C LYS A 29 6.10 -6.13 12.80
N GLN A 30 5.62 -6.00 11.58
CA GLN A 30 5.85 -6.96 10.52
C GLN A 30 7.29 -6.88 10.02
N ALA A 31 7.83 -5.68 9.83
CA ALA A 31 9.22 -5.47 9.43
C ALA A 31 10.23 -6.12 10.39
N GLN A 32 9.95 -6.13 11.72
CA GLN A 32 10.78 -6.81 12.72
C GLN A 32 10.85 -8.33 12.56
N LYS A 33 9.98 -8.95 11.77
CA LYS A 33 9.96 -10.39 11.50
C LYS A 33 10.67 -10.78 10.21
N VAL A 34 11.08 -9.77 9.43
CA VAL A 34 11.71 -9.93 8.13
C VAL A 34 13.21 -9.64 8.23
N THR A 35 14.00 -10.45 7.55
CA THR A 35 15.43 -10.20 7.37
C THR A 35 15.70 -10.16 5.88
N ILE A 36 16.29 -9.08 5.38
CA ILE A 36 16.70 -8.90 3.99
C ILE A 36 18.24 -8.86 3.98
N ILE A 37 18.86 -9.79 3.27
CA ILE A 37 20.32 -9.86 3.10
C ILE A 37 20.61 -9.70 1.61
N ARG A 38 21.38 -8.68 1.24
CA ARG A 38 21.82 -8.50 -0.14
C ARG A 38 23.17 -9.17 -0.33
N ASP A 39 23.28 -9.99 -1.37
CA ASP A 39 24.54 -10.61 -1.73
C ASP A 39 25.50 -9.63 -2.45
N ASN A 40 26.65 -10.12 -2.87
CA ASN A 40 27.67 -9.32 -3.57
C ASN A 40 27.21 -8.76 -4.94
N PHE A 41 26.13 -9.30 -5.49
CA PHE A 41 25.49 -8.84 -6.74
C PHE A 41 24.31 -7.90 -6.49
N GLY A 42 23.98 -7.62 -5.22
CA GLY A 42 22.86 -6.81 -4.82
C GLY A 42 21.51 -7.54 -4.78
N VAL A 43 21.50 -8.86 -5.05
CA VAL A 43 20.25 -9.65 -5.03
C VAL A 43 19.74 -9.80 -3.60
N PRO A 44 18.49 -9.40 -3.31
CA PRO A 44 17.94 -9.52 -1.97
C PRO A 44 17.49 -10.96 -1.67
N HIS A 45 18.02 -11.53 -0.59
CA HIS A 45 17.57 -12.78 0.00
C HIS A 45 16.68 -12.45 1.19
N ILE A 46 15.41 -12.87 1.13
CA ILE A 46 14.38 -12.47 2.09
C ILE A 46 13.99 -13.65 2.95
N TYR A 47 14.03 -13.46 4.25
CA TYR A 47 13.68 -14.45 5.24
C TYR A 47 12.56 -13.93 6.14
N GLY A 48 11.51 -14.71 6.31
CA GLY A 48 10.37 -14.44 7.19
C GLY A 48 9.87 -15.73 7.82
N LYS A 49 9.08 -15.62 8.90
CA LYS A 49 8.49 -16.79 9.57
C LYS A 49 7.25 -17.31 8.85
N THR A 50 6.58 -16.44 8.10
CA THR A 50 5.36 -16.74 7.33
C THR A 50 5.51 -16.25 5.90
N ASP A 51 4.72 -16.80 4.98
CA ASP A 51 4.70 -16.36 3.59
C ASP A 51 4.38 -14.86 3.48
N ALA A 52 3.46 -14.36 4.31
CA ALA A 52 3.12 -12.94 4.37
C ALA A 52 4.32 -12.06 4.80
N ASP A 53 5.15 -12.53 5.75
CA ASP A 53 6.35 -11.79 6.14
C ASP A 53 7.36 -11.73 4.97
N VAL A 54 7.50 -12.83 4.21
CA VAL A 54 8.38 -12.87 3.03
C VAL A 54 7.86 -11.96 1.92
N VAL A 55 6.56 -11.97 1.64
CA VAL A 55 5.91 -11.10 0.63
C VAL A 55 6.07 -9.62 0.99
N PHE A 56 5.87 -9.25 2.27
CA PHE A 56 6.11 -7.90 2.76
C PHE A 56 7.55 -7.45 2.49
N GLY A 57 8.52 -8.28 2.87
CA GLY A 57 9.94 -7.99 2.66
C GLY A 57 10.32 -7.94 1.17
N LEU A 58 9.71 -8.80 0.33
CA LEU A 58 9.92 -8.79 -1.12
C LEU A 58 9.52 -7.45 -1.72
N MET A 59 8.33 -6.96 -1.38
CA MET A 59 7.84 -5.69 -1.94
C MET A 59 8.62 -4.50 -1.42
N TYR A 60 9.04 -4.52 -0.16
CA TYR A 60 9.94 -3.51 0.38
C TYR A 60 11.27 -3.47 -0.39
N ALA A 61 11.92 -4.62 -0.59
CA ALA A 61 13.17 -4.72 -1.31
C ALA A 61 13.04 -4.31 -2.80
N GLN A 62 11.93 -4.65 -3.47
CA GLN A 62 11.67 -4.22 -4.84
C GLN A 62 11.49 -2.70 -4.93
N CYS A 63 10.86 -2.08 -3.93
CA CYS A 63 10.74 -0.63 -3.87
C CYS A 63 12.08 0.06 -3.61
N GLU A 64 12.98 -0.53 -2.79
CA GLU A 64 14.35 -0.06 -2.64
C GLU A 64 15.11 -0.06 -3.96
N ASP A 65 14.91 -1.09 -4.79
CA ASP A 65 15.59 -1.22 -6.07
C ASP A 65 15.01 -0.27 -7.13
N ASP A 66 13.69 -0.19 -7.28
CA ASP A 66 13.02 0.66 -8.27
C ASP A 66 11.53 0.89 -7.94
N PHE A 67 11.26 1.78 -7.00
CA PHE A 67 9.89 2.17 -6.65
C PHE A 67 9.10 2.68 -7.86
N ASN A 68 9.73 3.45 -8.75
CA ASN A 68 9.04 3.99 -9.92
C ASN A 68 8.49 2.90 -10.82
N ARG A 69 9.20 1.79 -10.98
CA ARG A 69 8.72 0.64 -11.76
C ARG A 69 7.54 -0.04 -11.07
N VAL A 70 7.61 -0.22 -9.75
CA VAL A 70 6.50 -0.78 -8.96
C VAL A 70 5.26 0.09 -9.14
N GLU A 71 5.36 1.39 -8.95
CA GLU A 71 4.25 2.33 -9.11
C GLU A 71 3.67 2.32 -10.52
N VAL A 72 4.53 2.38 -11.56
CA VAL A 72 4.10 2.36 -12.96
C VAL A 72 3.33 1.08 -13.31
N ASN A 73 3.72 -0.07 -12.77
CA ASN A 73 2.97 -1.31 -12.97
C ASN A 73 1.55 -1.22 -12.43
N TYR A 74 1.36 -0.66 -11.23
CA TYR A 74 0.03 -0.42 -10.66
C TYR A 74 -0.78 0.57 -11.50
N ILE A 75 -0.19 1.71 -11.86
CA ILE A 75 -0.85 2.73 -12.67
C ILE A 75 -1.33 2.13 -14.00
N ASN A 76 -0.48 1.32 -14.65
CA ASN A 76 -0.82 0.63 -15.90
C ASN A 76 -1.95 -0.39 -15.70
N SER A 77 -1.87 -1.22 -14.66
CA SER A 77 -2.92 -2.22 -14.36
C SER A 77 -4.27 -1.58 -14.08
N MET A 78 -4.28 -0.39 -13.48
CA MET A 78 -5.48 0.38 -13.21
C MET A 78 -6.01 1.16 -14.41
N GLY A 79 -5.32 1.13 -15.57
CA GLY A 79 -5.68 1.92 -16.75
C GLY A 79 -5.63 3.42 -16.48
N ARG A 80 -4.57 3.91 -15.84
CA ARG A 80 -4.38 5.31 -15.43
C ARG A 80 -3.06 5.92 -15.92
N MET A 81 -2.42 5.30 -16.91
CA MET A 81 -1.13 5.78 -17.44
C MET A 81 -1.25 7.16 -18.11
N ALA A 82 -2.40 7.50 -18.68
CA ALA A 82 -2.62 8.82 -19.29
C ALA A 82 -2.54 9.98 -18.27
N GLU A 83 -2.81 9.73 -16.98
CA GLU A 83 -2.64 10.73 -15.93
C GLU A 83 -1.16 11.11 -15.69
N VAL A 84 -0.24 10.21 -16.05
CA VAL A 84 1.21 10.39 -15.85
C VAL A 84 1.95 10.67 -17.15
N GLN A 85 1.55 10.03 -18.26
CA GLN A 85 2.25 10.11 -19.55
C GLN A 85 1.49 10.93 -20.61
N GLY A 86 0.25 11.35 -20.29
CA GLY A 86 -0.56 12.14 -21.21
C GLY A 86 -1.32 11.30 -22.24
N GLU A 87 -1.85 11.97 -23.24
CA GLU A 87 -2.80 11.44 -24.24
C GLU A 87 -2.29 10.20 -24.99
N SER A 88 -0.97 10.07 -25.18
CA SER A 88 -0.39 8.93 -25.88
C SER A 88 -0.70 7.58 -25.22
N SER A 89 -0.98 7.56 -23.93
CA SER A 89 -1.31 6.34 -23.15
C SER A 89 -2.82 6.05 -23.09
N LEU A 90 -3.68 6.93 -23.60
CA LEU A 90 -5.13 6.81 -23.47
C LEU A 90 -5.68 5.49 -23.99
N PHE A 91 -5.20 5.01 -25.16
CA PHE A 91 -5.66 3.74 -25.73
C PHE A 91 -5.27 2.52 -24.89
N ILE A 92 -4.12 2.60 -24.21
CA ILE A 92 -3.67 1.54 -23.29
C ILE A 92 -4.61 1.50 -22.10
N ASP A 93 -4.92 2.66 -21.53
CA ASP A 93 -5.81 2.79 -20.36
C ASP A 93 -7.21 2.29 -20.69
N LEU A 94 -7.78 2.73 -21.81
CA LEU A 94 -9.10 2.26 -22.28
C LEU A 94 -9.14 0.73 -22.44
N ARG A 95 -8.06 0.16 -23.02
CA ARG A 95 -7.95 -1.30 -23.16
C ARG A 95 -7.91 -2.00 -21.80
N MET A 96 -7.14 -1.49 -20.84
CA MET A 96 -7.08 -2.06 -19.50
C MET A 96 -8.43 -2.00 -18.80
N GLN A 97 -9.13 -0.88 -18.87
CA GLN A 97 -10.46 -0.69 -18.29
C GLN A 97 -11.55 -1.56 -18.92
N MET A 98 -11.35 -2.05 -20.16
CA MET A 98 -12.27 -3.05 -20.76
C MET A 98 -12.18 -4.43 -20.10
N TYR A 99 -11.04 -4.78 -19.49
CA TYR A 99 -10.80 -6.10 -18.88
C TYR A 99 -10.84 -6.07 -17.36
N ILE A 100 -10.54 -4.93 -16.77
CA ILE A 100 -10.39 -4.78 -15.32
C ILE A 100 -11.43 -3.79 -14.82
N ASP A 101 -12.45 -4.30 -14.14
CA ASP A 101 -13.41 -3.49 -13.39
C ASP A 101 -12.94 -3.40 -11.93
N PRO A 102 -12.54 -2.23 -11.43
CA PRO A 102 -12.08 -2.06 -10.05
C PRO A 102 -13.11 -2.50 -8.99
N VAL A 103 -14.41 -2.40 -9.32
CA VAL A 103 -15.49 -2.81 -8.40
C VAL A 103 -15.51 -4.33 -8.24
N GLU A 104 -15.41 -5.06 -9.35
CA GLU A 104 -15.38 -6.52 -9.31
C GLU A 104 -14.08 -7.04 -8.71
N VAL A 105 -12.93 -6.45 -9.04
CA VAL A 105 -11.63 -6.83 -8.45
C VAL A 105 -11.65 -6.67 -6.94
N LYS A 106 -12.19 -5.56 -6.43
CA LYS A 106 -12.34 -5.34 -4.99
C LYS A 106 -13.24 -6.38 -4.33
N LYS A 107 -14.34 -6.73 -4.98
CA LYS A 107 -15.25 -7.77 -4.51
C LYS A 107 -14.58 -9.15 -4.51
N GLU A 108 -13.80 -9.46 -5.54
CA GLU A 108 -13.01 -10.70 -5.60
C GLU A 108 -11.98 -10.77 -4.47
N TYR A 109 -11.29 -9.66 -4.17
CA TYR A 109 -10.44 -9.58 -2.99
C TYR A 109 -11.21 -9.84 -1.70
N GLU A 110 -12.36 -9.20 -1.50
CA GLU A 110 -13.20 -9.37 -0.31
C GLU A 110 -13.66 -10.83 -0.12
N GLN A 111 -13.90 -11.55 -1.22
CA GLN A 111 -14.32 -12.96 -1.25
C GLN A 111 -13.16 -13.95 -1.26
N SER A 112 -11.95 -13.49 -1.39
CA SER A 112 -10.76 -14.34 -1.44
C SER A 112 -10.54 -15.09 -0.13
N PRO A 113 -9.94 -16.30 -0.18
CA PRO A 113 -9.58 -17.04 1.02
C PRO A 113 -8.63 -16.23 1.93
N GLU A 114 -8.76 -16.41 3.24
CA GLU A 114 -7.97 -15.66 4.24
C GLU A 114 -6.45 -15.77 4.06
N TRP A 115 -5.95 -16.91 3.56
CA TRP A 115 -4.52 -17.05 3.29
C TRP A 115 -4.08 -16.13 2.15
N LEU A 116 -4.89 -16.00 1.09
CA LEU A 116 -4.60 -15.13 -0.06
C LEU A 116 -4.71 -13.66 0.33
N LYS A 117 -5.76 -13.26 1.06
CA LYS A 117 -5.88 -11.89 1.57
C LYS A 117 -4.66 -11.48 2.36
N ARG A 118 -4.17 -12.34 3.27
CA ARG A 118 -2.94 -12.03 4.04
C ARG A 118 -1.72 -11.80 3.17
N LEU A 119 -1.61 -12.47 2.03
CA LEU A 119 -0.51 -12.23 1.08
C LEU A 119 -0.70 -10.91 0.34
N MET A 120 -1.92 -10.61 -0.11
CA MET A 120 -2.25 -9.36 -0.80
C MET A 120 -2.09 -8.15 0.14
N ASP A 121 -2.53 -8.27 1.40
CA ASP A 121 -2.32 -7.26 2.44
C ASP A 121 -0.83 -7.01 2.65
N ALA A 122 -0.04 -8.07 2.84
CA ALA A 122 1.40 -7.97 3.05
C ALA A 122 2.12 -7.37 1.82
N TYR A 123 1.64 -7.63 0.62
CA TYR A 123 2.14 -7.06 -0.63
C TYR A 123 1.97 -5.54 -0.64
N ALA A 124 0.76 -5.04 -0.37
CA ALA A 124 0.47 -3.62 -0.30
C ALA A 124 1.19 -2.94 0.89
N ASP A 125 1.20 -3.60 2.05
CA ASP A 125 1.84 -3.09 3.26
C ASP A 125 3.36 -2.92 3.10
N GLY A 126 4.03 -3.82 2.37
CA GLY A 126 5.46 -3.70 2.07
C GLY A 126 5.78 -2.42 1.28
N ILE A 127 4.95 -2.08 0.28
CA ILE A 127 5.09 -0.86 -0.52
C ILE A 127 4.78 0.39 0.33
N ASN A 128 3.68 0.36 1.08
CA ASN A 128 3.27 1.47 1.93
C ASN A 128 4.31 1.74 3.04
N TYR A 129 4.89 0.69 3.61
CA TYR A 129 5.96 0.82 4.60
C TYR A 129 7.23 1.41 3.99
N PHE A 130 7.58 1.02 2.77
CA PHE A 130 8.69 1.66 2.04
C PHE A 130 8.46 3.17 1.89
N LEU A 131 7.29 3.59 1.42
CA LEU A 131 6.97 5.02 1.29
C LEU A 131 6.98 5.76 2.64
N TYR A 132 6.54 5.10 3.69
CA TYR A 132 6.60 5.67 5.05
C TYR A 132 8.04 5.89 5.53
N THR A 133 8.94 4.95 5.26
CA THR A 133 10.35 5.02 5.69
C THR A 133 11.24 5.86 4.75
N HIS A 134 10.75 6.19 3.53
CA HIS A 134 11.49 6.96 2.52
C HIS A 134 10.69 8.20 2.07
N PRO A 135 10.50 9.19 2.94
CA PRO A 135 9.70 10.39 2.64
C PRO A 135 10.29 11.26 1.52
N GLU A 136 11.54 11.04 1.15
CA GLU A 136 12.20 11.67 0.00
C GLU A 136 11.71 11.14 -1.33
N VAL A 137 11.19 9.91 -1.39
CA VAL A 137 10.64 9.32 -2.60
C VAL A 137 9.34 10.02 -2.98
N LYS A 138 9.24 10.45 -4.23
CA LYS A 138 8.07 11.18 -4.75
C LYS A 138 7.28 10.29 -5.71
N PRO A 139 6.14 9.73 -5.29
CA PRO A 139 5.24 9.03 -6.19
C PRO A 139 4.77 9.94 -7.34
N LYS A 140 4.55 9.37 -8.51
CA LYS A 140 3.98 10.08 -9.67
C LYS A 140 2.48 10.31 -9.52
N LEU A 141 1.79 9.34 -8.93
CA LEU A 141 0.34 9.34 -8.82
C LEU A 141 -0.16 8.67 -7.53
N LEU A 142 0.43 7.54 -7.14
CA LEU A 142 -0.09 6.67 -6.08
C LEU A 142 0.66 6.90 -4.76
N THR A 143 0.02 7.57 -3.82
CA THR A 143 0.56 7.81 -2.48
C THR A 143 0.19 6.71 -1.48
N ARG A 144 -0.69 5.79 -1.89
CA ARG A 144 -1.14 4.63 -1.12
C ARG A 144 -1.46 3.47 -2.05
N PHE A 145 -1.16 2.27 -1.59
CA PHE A 145 -1.43 1.00 -2.28
C PHE A 145 -2.39 0.18 -1.44
N ASP A 146 -3.48 -0.25 -2.04
CA ASP A 146 -4.47 -1.11 -1.40
C ASP A 146 -4.33 -2.56 -1.91
N PRO A 147 -4.64 -3.57 -1.08
CA PRO A 147 -4.40 -4.98 -1.43
C PRO A 147 -5.24 -5.51 -2.60
N TRP A 148 -6.27 -4.81 -3.00
CA TRP A 148 -7.14 -5.17 -4.13
C TRP A 148 -6.68 -4.55 -5.48
N MET A 149 -5.69 -3.66 -5.48
CA MET A 149 -5.19 -2.96 -6.67
C MET A 149 -4.40 -3.86 -7.60
#